data_0b042ed2ce99962a03d7dee8e1a7ebd1
#
_entry.id   0b042ed2ce99962a03d7dee8e1a7ebd1
#
_cell.length_a   1.000
_cell.length_b   1.000
_cell.length_c   1.000
_cell.angle_alpha   90.00
_cell.angle_beta   90.00
_cell.angle_gamma   90.00
#
_symmetry.space_group_name_H-M   'P 1'
#
loop_
_entity.id
_entity.type
_entity.pdbx_description
1 polymer ?
#
loop_
_entity_poly.entity_id
_entity_poly.type
_entity_poly.pdbx_seq_one_letter_code
_entity_poly.pdbx_strand_id
1 'polypeptide(L)'
;MKVYRSQEDLQKQKEYLQSQCRKAGLTIATQREELLSLKKILNLKDKEIKNLKEVNEDHRKLNGKLREEIEELEKINKLMYEHP
;
A
#
# COMPACT_ATOMS: atom_id res chain seq x y z
N MET A 1 55.09 -6.52 25.58
CA MET A 1 54.90 -5.19 26.22
C MET A 1 53.42 -4.83 26.23
N LYS A 2 52.86 -4.60 27.41
CA LYS A 2 51.42 -4.22 27.47
C LYS A 2 51.30 -2.72 27.24
N VAL A 3 50.48 -2.32 26.28
CA VAL A 3 50.16 -0.93 26.03
C VAL A 3 48.88 -0.61 26.79
N TYR A 4 48.95 0.31 27.71
CA TYR A 4 47.80 0.80 28.46
C TYR A 4 47.26 2.04 27.80
N ARG A 5 45.95 2.05 27.50
CA ARG A 5 45.28 3.25 27.06
C ARG A 5 45.18 4.22 28.25
N SER A 6 45.37 5.51 28.02
CA SER A 6 45.15 6.52 29.02
C SER A 6 43.66 6.60 29.39
N GLN A 7 43.36 7.13 30.58
CA GLN A 7 41.97 7.37 31.00
C GLN A 7 41.29 8.34 30.06
N GLU A 8 42.01 9.30 29.51
CA GLU A 8 41.53 10.25 28.51
C GLU A 8 41.07 9.54 27.24
N ASP A 9 41.86 8.60 26.74
CA ASP A 9 41.53 7.83 25.55
C ASP A 9 40.30 6.96 25.77
N LEU A 10 40.18 6.32 26.93
CA LEU A 10 39.04 5.53 27.31
C LEU A 10 37.77 6.39 27.41
N GLN A 11 37.88 7.57 27.96
CA GLN A 11 36.77 8.50 28.09
C GLN A 11 36.27 8.95 26.72
N LYS A 12 37.17 9.30 25.81
CA LYS A 12 36.84 9.68 24.43
C LYS A 12 36.14 8.53 23.69
N GLN A 13 36.62 7.33 23.85
CA GLN A 13 36.03 6.13 23.25
C GLN A 13 34.61 5.91 23.79
N LYS A 14 34.43 6.05 25.10
CA LYS A 14 33.11 5.93 25.75
C LYS A 14 32.11 6.96 25.20
N GLU A 15 32.53 8.21 25.11
CA GLU A 15 31.72 9.31 24.60
C GLU A 15 31.33 9.07 23.15
N TYR A 16 32.24 8.58 22.32
CA TYR A 16 31.98 8.21 20.93
C TYR A 16 30.92 7.11 20.84
N LEU A 17 31.05 6.05 21.60
CA LEU A 17 30.11 4.94 21.62
C LEU A 17 28.74 5.38 22.11
N GLN A 18 28.68 6.25 23.13
CA GLN A 18 27.41 6.79 23.61
C GLN A 18 26.72 7.65 22.55
N SER A 19 27.49 8.43 21.81
CA SER A 19 26.99 9.23 20.70
C SER A 19 26.41 8.34 19.59
N GLN A 20 27.11 7.26 19.24
CA GLN A 20 26.63 6.31 18.24
C GLN A 20 25.35 5.60 18.69
N CYS A 21 25.26 5.23 19.95
CA CYS A 21 24.06 4.62 20.53
C CYS A 21 22.85 5.57 20.47
N ARG A 22 23.06 6.84 20.78
CA ARG A 22 22.00 7.86 20.68
C ARG A 22 21.48 8.01 19.25
N LYS A 23 22.39 8.11 18.28
CA LYS A 23 22.05 8.20 16.86
C LYS A 23 21.26 6.97 16.39
N ALA A 24 21.73 5.79 16.78
CA ALA A 24 21.03 4.54 16.45
C ALA A 24 19.62 4.51 17.05
N GLY A 25 19.47 4.96 18.31
CA GLY A 25 18.18 5.05 18.97
C GLY A 25 17.21 5.99 18.26
N LEU A 26 17.67 7.15 17.81
CA LEU A 26 16.87 8.10 17.03
C LEU A 26 16.46 7.52 15.68
N THR A 27 17.36 6.83 15.00
CA THR A 27 17.08 6.15 13.72
C THR A 27 16.01 5.09 13.91
N ILE A 28 16.11 4.28 14.95
CA ILE A 28 15.11 3.23 15.27
C ILE A 28 13.75 3.87 15.53
N ALA A 29 13.69 4.94 16.31
CA ALA A 29 12.45 5.64 16.61
C ALA A 29 11.78 6.17 15.34
N THR A 30 12.55 6.80 14.46
CA THR A 30 12.08 7.31 13.17
C THR A 30 11.55 6.19 12.29
N GLN A 31 12.27 5.08 12.19
CA GLN A 31 11.85 3.92 11.40
C GLN A 31 10.57 3.29 11.94
N ARG A 32 10.39 3.24 13.25
CA ARG A 32 9.14 2.76 13.86
C ARG A 32 7.94 3.63 13.49
N GLU A 33 8.11 4.94 13.51
CA GLU A 33 7.07 5.88 13.09
C GLU A 33 6.71 5.70 11.62
N GLU A 34 7.71 5.55 10.75
CA GLU A 34 7.53 5.29 9.33
C GLU A 34 6.76 3.97 9.09
N LEU A 35 7.13 2.91 9.82
CA LEU A 35 6.45 1.62 9.73
C LEU A 35 4.98 1.72 10.15
N LEU A 36 4.68 2.46 11.22
CA LEU A 36 3.29 2.66 11.65
C LEU A 36 2.49 3.42 10.60
N SER A 37 3.08 4.46 10.00
CA SER A 37 2.45 5.22 8.92
C SER A 37 2.19 4.35 7.69
N LEU A 38 3.16 3.54 7.29
CA LEU A 38 3.02 2.62 6.17
C LEU A 38 1.95 1.56 6.42
N LYS A 39 1.84 1.03 7.63
CA LYS A 39 0.77 0.09 7.99
C LYS A 39 -0.62 0.71 7.85
N LYS A 40 -0.78 1.97 8.28
CA LYS A 40 -2.03 2.70 8.11
C LYS A 40 -2.38 2.89 6.64
N ILE A 41 -1.41 3.27 5.83
CA ILE A 41 -1.58 3.43 4.38
C ILE A 41 -1.97 2.10 3.73
N LEU A 42 -1.30 1.00 4.09
CA LEU A 42 -1.64 -0.33 3.58
C LEU A 42 -3.07 -0.72 3.91
N ASN A 43 -3.52 -0.48 5.14
CA ASN A 43 -4.89 -0.79 5.54
C ASN A 43 -5.92 0.01 4.73
N LEU A 44 -5.65 1.29 4.48
CA LEU A 44 -6.51 2.14 3.65
C LEU A 44 -6.53 1.67 2.20
N LYS A 45 -5.38 1.29 1.65
CA LYS A 45 -5.27 0.76 0.29
C LYS A 45 -5.99 -0.57 0.14
N ASP A 46 -5.91 -1.45 1.12
CA ASP A 46 -6.63 -2.73 1.12
C ASP A 46 -8.15 -2.51 1.07
N LYS A 47 -8.66 -1.54 1.82
CA LYS A 47 -10.07 -1.17 1.78
C LYS A 47 -10.48 -0.59 0.43
N GLU A 48 -9.65 0.28 -0.16
CA GLU A 48 -9.88 0.81 -1.50
C GLU A 48 -9.93 -0.31 -2.55
N ILE A 49 -8.99 -1.24 -2.49
CA ILE A 49 -8.93 -2.38 -3.42
C ILE A 49 -10.20 -3.22 -3.30
N LYS A 50 -10.64 -3.51 -2.09
CA LYS A 50 -11.86 -4.27 -1.84
C LYS A 50 -13.08 -3.56 -2.43
N ASN A 51 -13.21 -2.26 -2.19
CA ASN A 51 -14.30 -1.45 -2.73
C ASN A 51 -14.28 -1.42 -4.25
N LEU A 52 -13.11 -1.24 -4.86
CA LEU A 52 -12.95 -1.24 -6.31
C LEU A 52 -13.32 -2.60 -6.93
N LYS A 53 -12.97 -3.70 -6.28
CA LYS A 53 -13.38 -5.03 -6.73
C LYS A 53 -14.90 -5.21 -6.71
N GLU A 54 -15.57 -4.72 -5.68
CA GLU A 54 -17.03 -4.74 -5.59
C GLU A 54 -17.68 -3.91 -6.69
N VAL A 55 -17.19 -2.70 -6.90
CA VAL A 55 -17.68 -1.81 -7.97
C VAL A 55 -17.45 -2.44 -9.34
N ASN A 56 -16.29 -3.02 -9.57
CA ASN A 56 -15.99 -3.70 -10.84
C ASN A 56 -16.92 -4.88 -11.10
N GLU A 57 -17.23 -5.65 -10.07
CA GLU A 57 -18.17 -6.77 -10.18
C GLU A 57 -19.59 -6.29 -10.51
N ASP A 58 -20.03 -5.20 -9.88
CA ASP A 58 -21.33 -4.58 -10.16
C ASP A 58 -21.40 -4.08 -11.62
N HIS A 59 -20.33 -3.44 -12.09
CA HIS A 59 -20.21 -3.00 -13.49
C HIS A 59 -20.24 -4.19 -14.46
N ARG A 60 -19.56 -5.28 -14.11
CA ARG A 60 -19.56 -6.49 -14.93
C ARG A 60 -20.97 -7.05 -15.10
N LYS A 61 -21.73 -7.11 -14.00
CA LYS A 61 -23.12 -7.58 -14.02
C LYS A 61 -24.01 -6.65 -14.85
N LEU A 62 -23.87 -5.36 -14.65
CA LEU A 62 -24.63 -4.36 -15.41
C LEU A 62 -24.31 -4.43 -16.91
N ASN A 63 -23.03 -4.55 -17.25
CA ASN A 63 -22.61 -4.70 -18.64
C ASN A 63 -23.21 -5.96 -19.28
N GLY A 64 -23.30 -7.06 -18.54
CA GLY A 64 -23.95 -8.28 -18.99
C GLY A 64 -25.43 -8.05 -19.31
N LYS A 65 -26.15 -7.39 -18.43
CA LYS A 65 -27.57 -7.05 -18.65
C LYS A 65 -27.76 -6.14 -19.85
N LEU A 66 -26.90 -5.13 -20.00
CA LEU A 66 -26.97 -4.21 -21.13
C LEU A 66 -26.72 -4.92 -22.47
N ARG A 67 -25.80 -5.86 -22.50
CA ARG A 67 -25.57 -6.70 -23.71
C ARG A 67 -26.80 -7.54 -24.06
N GLU A 68 -27.46 -8.15 -23.08
CA GLU A 68 -28.69 -8.89 -23.28
C GLU A 68 -29.78 -7.99 -23.84
N GLU A 69 -29.98 -6.80 -23.29
CA GLU A 69 -30.95 -5.82 -23.78
C GLU A 69 -30.65 -5.39 -25.22
N ILE A 70 -29.37 -5.16 -25.53
CA ILE A 70 -28.96 -4.80 -26.91
C ILE A 70 -29.29 -5.96 -27.87
N GLU A 71 -28.98 -7.17 -27.51
CA GLU A 71 -29.31 -8.36 -28.34
C GLU A 71 -30.81 -8.49 -28.59
N GLU A 72 -31.63 -8.28 -27.55
CA GLU A 72 -33.10 -8.31 -27.69
C GLU A 72 -33.61 -7.20 -28.60
N LEU A 73 -33.10 -5.99 -28.44
CA LEU A 73 -33.46 -4.84 -29.28
C LEU A 73 -33.02 -5.04 -30.73
N GLU A 74 -31.88 -5.65 -30.97
CA GLU A 74 -31.42 -5.99 -32.32
C GLU A 74 -32.33 -7.01 -32.98
N LYS A 75 -32.78 -8.04 -32.23
CA LYS A 75 -33.73 -9.03 -32.72
C LYS A 75 -35.06 -8.40 -33.08
N ILE A 76 -35.59 -7.56 -32.21
CA ILE A 76 -36.87 -6.86 -32.45
C ILE A 76 -36.75 -5.96 -33.68
N ASN A 77 -35.67 -5.23 -33.77
CA ASN A 77 -35.39 -4.32 -34.88
C ASN A 77 -35.34 -5.10 -36.22
N LYS A 78 -34.64 -6.22 -36.23
CA LYS A 78 -34.54 -7.09 -37.39
C LYS A 78 -35.89 -7.63 -37.82
N LEU A 79 -36.72 -8.07 -36.87
CA LEU A 79 -38.06 -8.55 -37.15
C LEU A 79 -38.95 -7.46 -37.74
N MET A 80 -38.84 -6.25 -37.25
CA MET A 80 -39.60 -5.10 -37.77
C MET A 80 -39.22 -4.74 -39.20
N TYR A 81 -37.95 -4.87 -39.55
CA TYR A 81 -37.45 -4.63 -40.91
C TYR A 81 -37.77 -5.76 -41.88
N GLU A 82 -37.78 -7.01 -41.45
CA GLU A 82 -38.03 -8.19 -42.26
C GLU A 82 -39.53 -8.44 -42.50
N HIS A 83 -40.37 -7.92 -41.61
CA HIS A 83 -41.83 -8.08 -41.67
C HIS A 83 -42.51 -6.72 -41.57
N PRO A 84 -42.46 -5.92 -42.63
CA PRO A 84 -43.13 -4.60 -42.66
C PRO A 84 -44.64 -4.71 -42.62
#